data_32c811b94fecac5d9db56318bc96cd1c
#
_entry.id   32c811b94fecac5d9db56318bc96cd1c
#
_cell.length_a   1.000
_cell.length_b   1.000
_cell.length_c   1.000
_cell.angle_alpha   90.00
_cell.angle_beta   90.00
_cell.angle_gamma   90.00
#
_symmetry.space_group_name_H-M   'P 1'
#
loop_
_entity.id
_entity.type
_entity.pdbx_description
1 polymer ?
#
loop_
_entity_poly.entity_id
_entity_poly.type
_entity_poly.pdbx_seq_one_letter_code
_entity_poly.pdbx_strand_id
1 'polypeptide(L)'
;MDAKEEIRSRLNIEDVIGEYVELKRAGRSYKGLSPFTGEKTPSFFVSPAKNIWHDFSSNKGGDVFAFVMEAEGMDFRQAMEFLARKAGVDLSEYQSAQ
;
A
#
# COMPACT_ATOMS: atom_id res chain seq x y z
N MET A 1 -11.85 13.61 -9.83
CA MET A 1 -11.03 12.62 -9.09
C MET A 1 -10.90 11.37 -9.93
N ASP A 2 -9.69 10.88 -10.13
CA ASP A 2 -9.51 9.66 -10.91
C ASP A 2 -9.65 8.42 -10.02
N ALA A 3 -9.64 7.25 -10.66
CA ALA A 3 -9.84 6.00 -9.93
C ALA A 3 -8.78 5.76 -8.85
N LYS A 4 -7.54 6.11 -9.15
CA LYS A 4 -6.45 5.92 -8.21
C LYS A 4 -6.67 6.73 -6.94
N GLU A 5 -7.07 7.99 -7.08
CA GLU A 5 -7.32 8.85 -5.93
C GLU A 5 -8.56 8.40 -5.15
N GLU A 6 -9.59 7.95 -5.86
CA GLU A 6 -10.79 7.45 -5.21
C GLU A 6 -10.47 6.24 -4.35
N ILE A 7 -9.71 5.31 -4.90
CA ILE A 7 -9.30 4.11 -4.18
C ILE A 7 -8.47 4.49 -2.95
N ARG A 8 -7.49 5.37 -3.15
CA ARG A 8 -6.62 5.80 -2.04
C ARG A 8 -7.39 6.47 -0.92
N SER A 9 -8.40 7.26 -1.28
CA SER A 9 -9.19 8.00 -0.28
C SER A 9 -10.06 7.08 0.57
N ARG A 10 -10.37 5.89 0.06
CA ARG A 10 -11.22 4.94 0.77
C ARG A 10 -10.44 3.88 1.56
N LEU A 11 -9.12 3.88 1.43
CA LEU A 11 -8.27 2.90 2.11
C LEU A 11 -7.33 3.61 3.07
N ASN A 12 -7.04 2.93 4.17
CA ASN A 12 -5.98 3.35 5.08
C ASN A 12 -4.77 2.49 4.76
N ILE A 13 -3.67 3.14 4.38
CA ILE A 13 -2.47 2.41 3.97
C ILE A 13 -1.98 1.45 5.07
N GLU A 14 -2.09 1.86 6.33
CA GLU A 14 -1.66 1.01 7.45
C GLU A 14 -2.53 -0.23 7.58
N ASP A 15 -3.79 -0.17 7.19
CA ASP A 15 -4.68 -1.32 7.24
C ASP A 15 -4.36 -2.31 6.12
N VAL A 16 -4.11 -1.80 4.93
CA VAL A 16 -3.76 -2.65 3.79
C VAL A 16 -2.44 -3.36 4.05
N ILE A 17 -1.43 -2.61 4.43
CA ILE A 17 -0.10 -3.18 4.69
C ILE A 17 -0.12 -4.07 5.93
N GLY A 18 -0.96 -3.73 6.91
CA GLY A 18 -1.10 -4.53 8.12
C GLY A 18 -1.56 -5.96 7.87
N GLU A 19 -2.14 -6.24 6.72
CA GLU A 19 -2.52 -7.61 6.34
C GLU A 19 -1.31 -8.44 5.93
N TYR A 20 -0.19 -7.80 5.63
CA TYR A 20 1.04 -8.46 5.19
C TYR A 20 2.16 -8.38 6.23
N VAL A 21 2.17 -7.34 7.02
CA VAL A 21 3.25 -7.03 7.95
C VAL A 21 2.63 -6.70 9.30
N GLU A 22 3.16 -7.27 10.35
CA GLU A 22 2.74 -6.90 11.70
C GLU A 22 3.31 -5.52 11.99
N LEU A 23 2.45 -4.53 12.09
CA LEU A 23 2.83 -3.15 12.32
C LEU A 23 2.59 -2.75 13.76
N LYS A 24 3.54 -2.00 14.32
CA LYS A 24 3.43 -1.46 15.66
C LYS A 24 3.51 0.06 15.58
N ARG A 25 2.70 0.72 16.37
CA ARG A 25 2.68 2.17 16.41
C ARG A 25 4.01 2.73 16.90
N ALA A 26 4.52 3.72 16.20
CA ALA A 26 5.76 4.41 16.55
C ALA A 26 5.54 5.89 16.30
N GLY A 27 5.04 6.60 17.34
CA GLY A 27 4.69 8.00 17.19
C GLY A 27 3.52 8.15 16.24
N ARG A 28 3.71 8.90 15.17
CA ARG A 28 2.68 9.13 14.16
C ARG A 28 2.78 8.16 13.00
N SER A 29 3.70 7.22 13.08
CA SER A 29 3.91 6.24 12.04
C SER A 29 3.76 4.84 12.60
N TYR A 30 3.93 3.86 11.74
CA TYR A 30 3.97 2.45 12.13
C TYR A 30 5.28 1.87 11.66
N LYS A 31 5.77 0.85 12.35
CA LYS A 31 7.00 0.17 11.96
C LYS A 31 6.84 -1.33 12.08
N GLY A 32 7.65 -2.06 11.34
CA GLY A 32 7.62 -3.51 11.36
C GLY A 32 8.81 -4.09 10.65
N LEU A 33 8.82 -5.41 10.55
CA LEU A 33 9.86 -6.11 9.82
C LEU A 33 9.55 -6.06 8.33
N SER A 34 10.59 -5.89 7.51
CA SER A 34 10.40 -5.83 6.07
C SER A 34 9.82 -7.14 5.53
N PRO A 35 8.78 -7.09 4.70
CA PRO A 35 8.28 -8.29 4.01
C PRO A 35 9.13 -8.66 2.80
N PHE A 36 10.11 -7.83 2.45
CA PHE A 36 10.92 -7.99 1.24
C PHE A 36 12.32 -8.55 1.52
N THR A 37 12.73 -8.55 2.77
CA THR A 37 14.06 -9.05 3.14
C THR A 37 13.94 -9.94 4.37
N GLY A 38 15.03 -10.61 4.73
CA GLY A 38 15.06 -11.44 5.90
C GLY A 38 15.55 -10.72 7.16
N GLU A 39 15.57 -9.40 7.12
CA GLU A 39 16.04 -8.60 8.25
C GLU A 39 15.15 -8.81 9.48
N LYS A 40 15.79 -8.91 10.65
CA LYS A 40 15.08 -9.11 11.90
C LYS A 40 14.97 -7.83 12.72
N THR A 41 15.53 -6.74 12.21
CA THR A 41 15.45 -5.43 12.83
C THR A 41 14.34 -4.63 12.15
N PRO A 42 13.45 -3.98 12.91
CA PRO A 42 12.37 -3.20 12.28
C PRO A 42 12.94 -2.09 11.42
N SER A 43 12.74 -2.20 10.11
CA SER A 43 13.25 -1.23 9.13
C SER A 43 12.17 -0.79 8.16
N PHE A 44 10.96 -1.31 8.32
CA PHE A 44 9.82 -1.00 7.46
C PHE A 44 8.92 0.00 8.17
N PHE A 45 8.65 1.13 7.51
CA PHE A 45 7.87 2.21 8.10
C PHE A 45 6.70 2.59 7.22
N VAL A 46 5.58 2.93 7.86
CA VAL A 46 4.36 3.37 7.18
C VAL A 46 3.93 4.69 7.80
N SER A 47 3.67 5.69 6.96
CA SER A 47 3.20 7.00 7.40
C SER A 47 1.77 7.21 6.90
N PRO A 48 0.76 7.06 7.78
CA PRO A 48 -0.62 7.31 7.37
C PRO A 48 -0.86 8.76 6.94
N ALA A 49 -0.22 9.70 7.61
CA ALA A 49 -0.41 11.11 7.29
C ALA A 49 0.07 11.47 5.89
N LYS A 50 1.15 10.84 5.45
CA LYS A 50 1.70 11.07 4.11
C LYS A 50 1.21 10.03 3.11
N ASN A 51 0.54 8.99 3.58
CA ASN A 51 0.01 7.92 2.76
C ASN A 51 1.11 7.20 1.97
N ILE A 52 2.25 6.98 2.61
CA ILE A 52 3.41 6.34 2.01
C ILE A 52 4.02 5.32 2.96
N TRP A 53 4.86 4.46 2.40
CA TRP A 53 5.66 3.52 3.16
C TRP A 53 7.11 3.58 2.69
N HIS A 54 8.03 3.14 3.52
CA HIS A 54 9.44 3.05 3.14
C HIS A 54 10.09 1.91 3.90
N ASP A 55 10.85 1.10 3.17
CA ASP A 55 11.62 -0.01 3.74
C ASP A 55 13.10 0.30 3.60
N PHE A 56 13.73 0.59 4.73
CA PHE A 56 15.14 0.96 4.72
C PHE A 56 16.06 -0.23 4.46
N SER A 57 15.59 -1.47 4.67
CA SER A 57 16.41 -2.65 4.43
C SER A 57 16.56 -2.96 2.94
N SER A 58 15.52 -2.70 2.15
CA SER A 58 15.56 -2.92 0.70
C SER A 58 15.66 -1.63 -0.08
N ASN A 59 15.52 -0.49 0.61
CA ASN A 59 15.51 0.84 0.02
C ASN A 59 14.38 1.01 -1.00
N LYS A 60 13.23 0.42 -0.69
CA LYS A 60 12.02 0.54 -1.50
C LYS A 60 10.99 1.38 -0.76
N GLY A 61 10.11 2.02 -1.52
CA GLY A 61 9.06 2.83 -0.91
C GLY A 61 8.05 3.25 -1.96
N GLY A 62 6.97 3.89 -1.50
CA GLY A 62 5.95 4.38 -2.39
C GLY A 62 4.60 4.49 -1.71
N ASP A 63 3.54 4.39 -2.50
CA ASP A 63 2.17 4.43 -2.00
C ASP A 63 1.62 3.01 -1.85
N VAL A 64 0.33 2.90 -1.58
CA VAL A 64 -0.31 1.61 -1.38
C VAL A 64 -0.28 0.74 -2.64
N PHE A 65 -0.32 1.37 -3.82
CA PHE A 65 -0.27 0.62 -5.08
C PHE A 65 1.13 0.02 -5.26
N ALA A 66 2.16 0.80 -5.01
CA ALA A 66 3.53 0.31 -5.09
C ALA A 66 3.76 -0.85 -4.13
N PHE A 67 3.17 -0.78 -2.94
CA PHE A 67 3.32 -1.86 -1.97
C PHE A 67 2.72 -3.16 -2.48
N VAL A 68 1.49 -3.10 -2.98
CA VAL A 68 0.80 -4.30 -3.46
C VAL A 68 1.52 -4.89 -4.67
N MET A 69 2.02 -4.03 -5.56
CA MET A 69 2.80 -4.49 -6.71
C MET A 69 4.03 -5.29 -6.27
N GLU A 70 4.74 -4.80 -5.26
CA GLU A 70 5.92 -5.49 -4.75
C GLU A 70 5.56 -6.75 -3.97
N ALA A 71 4.55 -6.67 -3.11
CA ALA A 71 4.22 -7.76 -2.21
C ALA A 71 3.56 -8.94 -2.94
N GLU A 72 2.76 -8.65 -3.95
CA GLU A 72 1.99 -9.67 -4.66
C GLU A 72 2.56 -10.00 -6.04
N GLY A 73 3.57 -9.26 -6.49
CA GLY A 73 4.11 -9.46 -7.83
C GLY A 73 3.12 -9.08 -8.92
N MET A 74 2.34 -8.03 -8.68
CA MET A 74 1.35 -7.56 -9.63
C MET A 74 1.87 -6.38 -10.43
N ASP A 75 1.32 -6.20 -11.65
CA ASP A 75 1.54 -4.95 -12.36
C ASP A 75 0.57 -3.90 -11.84
N PHE A 76 0.68 -2.66 -12.34
CA PHE A 76 -0.15 -1.57 -11.83
C PHE A 76 -1.64 -1.82 -12.06
N ARG A 77 -1.99 -2.35 -13.23
CA ARG A 77 -3.40 -2.62 -13.53
C ARG A 77 -3.99 -3.64 -12.57
N GLN A 78 -3.24 -4.70 -12.30
CA GLN A 78 -3.69 -5.72 -11.35
C GLN A 78 -3.82 -5.16 -9.95
N ALA A 79 -2.88 -4.30 -9.56
CA ALA A 79 -2.94 -3.65 -8.25
C ALA A 79 -4.16 -2.74 -8.15
N MET A 80 -4.48 -2.03 -9.23
CA MET A 80 -5.67 -1.18 -9.28
C MET A 80 -6.94 -2.00 -9.06
N GLU A 81 -7.06 -3.12 -9.76
CA GLU A 81 -8.23 -3.99 -9.62
C GLU A 81 -8.33 -4.59 -8.22
N PHE A 82 -7.20 -5.01 -7.68
CA PHE A 82 -7.14 -5.59 -6.36
C PHE A 82 -7.58 -4.59 -5.29
N LEU A 83 -7.02 -3.39 -5.34
CA LEU A 83 -7.31 -2.37 -4.34
C LEU A 83 -8.68 -1.73 -4.54
N ALA A 84 -9.16 -1.64 -5.79
CA ALA A 84 -10.50 -1.16 -6.06
C ALA A 84 -11.54 -2.07 -5.43
N ARG A 85 -11.34 -3.37 -5.54
CA ARG A 85 -12.24 -4.35 -4.93
C ARG A 85 -12.23 -4.21 -3.42
N LYS A 86 -11.05 -4.02 -2.85
CA LYS A 86 -10.89 -3.83 -1.41
C LYS A 86 -11.57 -2.54 -0.93
N ALA A 87 -11.52 -1.51 -1.75
CA ALA A 87 -12.08 -0.19 -1.42
C ALA A 87 -13.56 -0.07 -1.77
N GLY A 88 -14.11 -1.03 -2.48
CA GLY A 88 -15.50 -0.96 -2.93
C GLY A 88 -15.69 0.04 -4.07
N VAL A 89 -14.68 0.23 -4.90
CA VAL A 89 -14.73 1.14 -6.05
C VAL A 89 -14.97 0.34 -7.32
N ASP A 90 -15.95 0.77 -8.10
CA ASP A 90 -16.28 0.13 -9.38
C ASP A 90 -15.46 0.79 -10.49
N LEU A 91 -14.45 0.09 -10.97
CA LEU A 91 -13.56 0.61 -12.00
C LEU A 91 -14.24 0.81 -13.34
N SER A 92 -15.37 0.13 -13.58
CA SER A 92 -16.06 0.29 -14.85
C SER A 92 -16.57 1.72 -15.05
N GLU A 93 -16.80 2.45 -13.96
CA GLU A 93 -17.22 3.85 -14.03
C GLU A 93 -16.12 4.74 -14.59
N TYR A 94 -14.88 4.31 -14.49
CA TYR A 94 -13.72 5.09 -14.94
C TYR A 94 -13.20 4.63 -16.29
N GLN A 95 -13.60 3.43 -16.73
CA GLN A 95 -13.14 2.87 -17.99
C GLN A 95 -14.04 3.27 -19.16
N SER A 96 -15.27 3.63 -18.88
CA SER A 96 -16.25 3.92 -19.91
C SER A 96 -15.90 5.17 -20.71
N ALA A 97 -14.96 5.98 -20.22
CA ALA A 97 -14.55 7.17 -20.91
C ALA A 97 -13.57 6.91 -22.06
N GLN A 98 -13.15 5.69 -22.25
CA GLN A 98 -12.21 5.29 -23.28
C GLN A 98 -12.77 5.39 -24.69
#